data_b49f5d4815345d492acfa36741fe752f
#
_entry.id   b49f5d4815345d492acfa36741fe752f
#
_cell.length_a   1.000
_cell.length_b   1.000
_cell.length_c   1.000
_cell.angle_alpha   90.00
_cell.angle_beta   90.00
_cell.angle_gamma   90.00
#
_symmetry.space_group_name_H-M   'P 1'
#
loop_
_entity.id
_entity.type
_entity.pdbx_description
1 polymer ?
#
loop_
_entity_poly.entity_id
_entity_poly.type
_entity_poly.pdbx_seq_one_letter_code
_entity_poly.pdbx_strand_id
1 'polypeptide(L)'
;MAEPNVRHSVDTAFTARFEKAFSLLTGACDSGRIPGGVLGMVDLSGNRAVRATGYAQIIPARRAMTTDTWFDLASLTKVIFTTPRILTLAEEEVIDLDAPLITLLPDLRQYDNDAWERKVTFRECLGHQTPFPSVEPIYTYGRDPELLRAFVLQREWRESAPVYSDINFILLGFAMERLYGKTIREMDPGEGFAFSAEPEISAATENCTW
;
A
#
# COMPACT_ATOMS: atom_id res chain seq x y z
N MET A 1 -22.08 -4.84 -43.41
CA MET A 1 -20.62 -4.75 -43.22
C MET A 1 -20.27 -5.67 -42.10
N ALA A 2 -19.51 -6.73 -42.37
CA ALA A 2 -19.11 -7.71 -41.34
C ALA A 2 -17.97 -7.12 -40.51
N GLU A 3 -18.09 -7.17 -39.18
CA GLU A 3 -17.01 -6.78 -38.26
C GLU A 3 -15.80 -7.70 -38.48
N PRO A 4 -14.56 -7.18 -38.46
CA PRO A 4 -13.39 -8.02 -38.60
C PRO A 4 -13.25 -8.88 -37.34
N ASN A 5 -13.33 -10.17 -37.52
CA ASN A 5 -13.07 -11.18 -36.48
C ASN A 5 -11.56 -11.18 -36.20
N VAL A 6 -11.13 -10.32 -35.25
CA VAL A 6 -9.73 -10.28 -34.76
C VAL A 6 -9.50 -11.56 -33.95
N ARG A 7 -9.04 -12.60 -34.57
CA ARG A 7 -8.46 -13.77 -33.88
C ARG A 7 -7.17 -13.26 -33.22
N HIS A 8 -7.21 -13.03 -31.91
CA HIS A 8 -6.00 -12.83 -31.12
C HIS A 8 -5.20 -14.13 -31.21
N SER A 9 -4.12 -14.13 -31.98
CA SER A 9 -3.15 -15.20 -31.91
C SER A 9 -2.59 -15.23 -30.48
N VAL A 10 -2.77 -16.35 -29.79
CA VAL A 10 -2.20 -16.55 -28.46
C VAL A 10 -0.69 -16.36 -28.60
N ASP A 11 -0.12 -15.34 -27.96
CA ASP A 11 1.34 -15.16 -27.95
C ASP A 11 1.96 -16.32 -27.16
N THR A 12 2.54 -17.25 -27.91
CA THR A 12 3.13 -18.50 -27.36
C THR A 12 4.30 -18.18 -26.44
N ALA A 13 5.06 -17.11 -26.71
CA ALA A 13 6.17 -16.69 -25.86
C ALA A 13 5.67 -16.09 -24.54
N PHE A 14 4.61 -15.30 -24.56
CA PHE A 14 3.96 -14.79 -23.36
C PHE A 14 3.42 -15.94 -22.50
N THR A 15 2.68 -16.88 -23.13
CA THR A 15 2.13 -18.04 -22.44
C THR A 15 3.23 -18.89 -21.80
N ALA A 16 4.32 -19.18 -22.51
CA ALA A 16 5.43 -19.95 -21.96
C ALA A 16 6.09 -19.27 -20.75
N ARG A 17 6.25 -17.93 -20.80
CA ARG A 17 6.76 -17.15 -19.65
C ARG A 17 5.82 -17.22 -18.48
N PHE A 18 4.51 -17.08 -18.73
CA PHE A 18 3.49 -17.16 -17.68
C PHE A 18 3.51 -18.55 -17.02
N GLU A 19 3.50 -19.64 -17.80
CA GLU A 19 3.54 -21.01 -17.26
C GLU A 19 4.80 -21.25 -16.41
N LYS A 20 5.95 -20.77 -16.87
CA LYS A 20 7.21 -20.87 -16.12
C LYS A 20 7.13 -20.11 -14.80
N ALA A 21 6.57 -18.90 -14.77
CA ALA A 21 6.39 -18.13 -13.55
C ALA A 21 5.36 -18.78 -12.62
N PHE A 22 4.25 -19.26 -13.18
CA PHE A 22 3.19 -19.91 -12.42
C PHE A 22 3.65 -21.22 -11.78
N SER A 23 4.52 -21.97 -12.44
CA SER A 23 5.09 -23.22 -11.88
C SER A 23 5.90 -22.97 -10.58
N LEU A 24 6.54 -21.80 -10.44
CA LEU A 24 7.25 -21.43 -9.21
C LEU A 24 6.26 -21.19 -8.06
N LEU A 25 5.14 -20.51 -8.35
CA LEU A 25 4.08 -20.28 -7.37
C LEU A 25 3.45 -21.60 -6.94
N THR A 26 3.10 -22.48 -7.90
CA THR A 26 2.56 -23.81 -7.61
C THR A 26 3.53 -24.64 -6.76
N GLY A 27 4.81 -24.66 -7.12
CA GLY A 27 5.83 -25.38 -6.35
C GLY A 27 6.01 -24.83 -4.91
N ALA A 28 5.79 -23.54 -4.69
CA ALA A 28 5.80 -22.95 -3.35
C ALA A 28 4.59 -23.42 -2.53
N CYS A 29 3.41 -23.52 -3.15
CA CYS A 29 2.20 -24.05 -2.51
C CYS A 29 2.34 -25.55 -2.21
N ASP A 30 2.79 -26.35 -3.18
CA ASP A 30 2.94 -27.80 -3.04
C ASP A 30 3.97 -28.19 -1.97
N SER A 31 5.01 -27.36 -1.81
CA SER A 31 6.01 -27.54 -0.75
C SER A 31 5.56 -27.03 0.62
N GLY A 32 4.38 -26.44 0.73
CA GLY A 32 3.83 -25.88 1.97
C GLY A 32 4.49 -24.59 2.45
N ARG A 33 5.32 -23.93 1.63
CA ARG A 33 5.96 -22.65 1.98
C ARG A 33 4.96 -21.51 2.07
N ILE A 34 3.92 -21.54 1.24
CA ILE A 34 2.79 -20.60 1.28
C ILE A 34 1.48 -21.37 1.10
N PRO A 35 0.38 -20.88 1.66
CA PRO A 35 -0.92 -21.56 1.53
C PRO A 35 -1.49 -21.50 0.12
N GLY A 36 -1.30 -20.43 -0.59
CA GLY A 36 -1.81 -20.18 -1.93
C GLY A 36 -1.38 -18.82 -2.45
N GLY A 37 -1.76 -18.51 -3.67
CA GLY A 37 -1.46 -17.24 -4.29
C GLY A 37 -2.14 -17.04 -5.64
N VAL A 38 -2.09 -15.82 -6.13
CA VAL A 38 -2.56 -15.42 -7.45
C VAL A 38 -1.38 -14.80 -8.20
N LEU A 39 -1.14 -15.25 -9.42
CA LEU A 39 -0.18 -14.66 -10.34
C LEU A 39 -0.93 -13.91 -11.44
N GLY A 40 -0.67 -12.60 -11.55
CA GLY A 40 -1.04 -11.80 -12.70
C GLY A 40 0.20 -11.44 -13.53
N MET A 41 0.10 -11.47 -14.84
CA MET A 41 1.15 -11.02 -15.76
C MET A 41 0.55 -10.20 -16.88
N VAL A 42 1.25 -9.12 -17.23
CA VAL A 42 0.93 -8.26 -18.37
C VAL A 42 2.23 -7.94 -19.11
N ASP A 43 2.17 -7.78 -20.41
CA ASP A 43 3.29 -7.28 -21.22
C ASP A 43 2.94 -5.96 -21.93
N LEU A 44 3.96 -5.35 -22.55
CA LEU A 44 3.81 -4.08 -23.26
C LEU A 44 2.92 -4.17 -24.51
N SER A 45 2.65 -5.38 -25.00
CA SER A 45 1.72 -5.64 -26.11
C SER A 45 0.26 -5.76 -25.65
N GLY A 46 0.02 -5.67 -24.33
CA GLY A 46 -1.31 -5.77 -23.72
C GLY A 46 -1.77 -7.22 -23.49
N ASN A 47 -0.92 -8.23 -23.71
CA ASN A 47 -1.24 -9.59 -23.30
C ASN A 47 -1.38 -9.66 -21.78
N ARG A 48 -2.42 -10.38 -21.33
CA ARG A 48 -2.74 -10.52 -19.89
C ARG A 48 -3.04 -11.98 -19.57
N ALA A 49 -2.57 -12.43 -18.42
CA ALA A 49 -2.97 -13.69 -17.83
C ALA A 49 -3.04 -13.57 -16.32
N VAL A 50 -3.99 -14.27 -15.71
CA VAL A 50 -4.12 -14.36 -14.25
C VAL A 50 -4.54 -15.78 -13.90
N ARG A 51 -3.97 -16.34 -12.84
CA ARG A 51 -4.31 -17.67 -12.33
C ARG A 51 -4.05 -17.78 -10.85
N ALA A 52 -4.91 -18.51 -10.16
CA ALA A 52 -4.81 -18.83 -8.75
C ALA A 52 -4.36 -20.28 -8.53
N THR A 53 -3.72 -20.53 -7.38
CA THR A 53 -3.37 -21.88 -6.90
C THR A 53 -3.39 -21.93 -5.39
N GLY A 54 -3.65 -23.12 -4.81
CA GLY A 54 -3.66 -23.35 -3.37
C GLY A 54 -4.90 -22.80 -2.69
N TYR A 55 -4.72 -22.31 -1.46
CA TYR A 55 -5.80 -21.90 -0.56
C TYR A 55 -5.67 -20.46 -0.13
N ALA A 56 -6.79 -19.74 -0.10
CA ALA A 56 -6.90 -18.39 0.49
C ALA A 56 -6.91 -18.45 2.03
N GLN A 57 -7.30 -19.61 2.58
CA GLN A 57 -7.35 -19.86 4.02
C GLN A 57 -7.18 -21.36 4.26
N ILE A 58 -6.46 -21.71 5.32
CA ILE A 58 -6.27 -23.11 5.75
C ILE A 58 -7.06 -23.38 7.04
N ILE A 59 -7.05 -22.46 7.99
CA ILE A 59 -7.67 -22.54 9.31
C ILE A 59 -8.73 -21.46 9.44
N PRO A 60 -9.92 -21.73 10.01
CA PRO A 60 -10.37 -22.98 10.61
C PRO A 60 -10.80 -24.04 9.59
N ALA A 61 -11.10 -23.63 8.36
CA ALA A 61 -11.46 -24.50 7.24
C ALA A 61 -10.77 -24.07 5.96
N ARG A 62 -10.44 -25.05 5.12
CA ARG A 62 -9.80 -24.75 3.82
C ARG A 62 -10.78 -24.04 2.89
N ARG A 63 -10.35 -22.91 2.34
CA ARG A 63 -11.02 -22.19 1.27
C ARG A 63 -10.06 -22.02 0.11
N ALA A 64 -10.48 -22.44 -1.09
CA ALA A 64 -9.64 -22.36 -2.28
C ALA A 64 -9.28 -20.91 -2.61
N MET A 65 -8.08 -20.71 -3.12
CA MET A 65 -7.65 -19.45 -3.74
C MET A 65 -8.33 -19.30 -5.10
N THR A 66 -8.85 -18.12 -5.38
CA THR A 66 -9.43 -17.75 -6.67
C THR A 66 -8.83 -16.44 -7.16
N THR A 67 -9.06 -16.10 -8.44
CA THR A 67 -8.63 -14.82 -9.00
C THR A 67 -9.38 -13.63 -8.40
N ASP A 68 -10.55 -13.88 -7.79
CA ASP A 68 -11.39 -12.86 -7.13
C ASP A 68 -11.11 -12.75 -5.63
N THR A 69 -10.13 -13.50 -5.12
CA THR A 69 -9.72 -13.41 -3.71
C THR A 69 -9.11 -12.05 -3.44
N TRP A 70 -9.58 -11.39 -2.39
CA TRP A 70 -9.04 -10.11 -1.92
C TRP A 70 -7.81 -10.33 -1.05
N PHE A 71 -6.89 -9.39 -1.12
CA PHE A 71 -5.63 -9.42 -0.36
C PHE A 71 -5.44 -8.13 0.43
N ASP A 72 -4.93 -8.28 1.65
CA ASP A 72 -4.38 -7.16 2.38
C ASP A 72 -3.11 -6.68 1.67
N LEU A 73 -3.14 -5.45 1.21
CA LEU A 73 -2.02 -4.85 0.47
C LEU A 73 -0.93 -4.30 1.38
N ALA A 74 -1.22 -4.17 2.68
CA ALA A 74 -0.27 -3.62 3.65
C ALA A 74 0.47 -2.37 3.09
N SER A 75 1.79 -2.38 3.06
CA SER A 75 2.60 -1.26 2.59
C SER A 75 2.52 -0.97 1.09
N LEU A 76 1.93 -1.86 0.27
CA LEU A 76 1.63 -1.51 -1.12
C LEU A 76 0.63 -0.35 -1.22
N THR A 77 -0.16 -0.11 -0.17
CA THR A 77 -1.02 1.08 -0.04
C THR A 77 -0.24 2.37 -0.27
N LYS A 78 1.01 2.43 0.16
CA LYS A 78 1.87 3.61 -0.03
C LYS A 78 2.03 3.97 -1.51
N VAL A 79 2.28 2.97 -2.35
CA VAL A 79 2.57 3.19 -3.79
C VAL A 79 1.32 3.12 -4.67
N ILE A 80 0.27 2.45 -4.23
CA ILE A 80 -0.99 2.34 -5.00
C ILE A 80 -1.93 3.51 -4.70
N PHE A 81 -1.97 3.99 -3.45
CA PHE A 81 -2.91 5.02 -3.02
C PHE A 81 -2.23 6.34 -2.65
N THR A 82 -1.36 6.35 -1.60
CA THR A 82 -0.85 7.60 -1.03
C THR A 82 0.04 8.35 -2.02
N THR A 83 1.04 7.69 -2.60
CA THR A 83 1.97 8.32 -3.53
C THR A 83 1.28 8.92 -4.76
N PRO A 84 0.41 8.19 -5.50
CA PRO A 84 -0.28 8.77 -6.65
C PRO A 84 -1.12 10.01 -6.27
N ARG A 85 -1.81 9.99 -5.13
CA ARG A 85 -2.62 11.12 -4.66
C ARG A 85 -1.77 12.34 -4.36
N ILE A 86 -0.64 12.18 -3.66
CA ILE A 86 0.28 13.29 -3.37
C ILE A 86 0.88 13.84 -4.67
N LEU A 87 1.27 12.97 -5.62
CA LEU A 87 1.81 13.42 -6.90
C LEU A 87 0.76 14.16 -7.74
N THR A 88 -0.49 13.70 -7.77
CA THR A 88 -1.59 14.40 -8.43
C THR A 88 -1.80 15.80 -7.82
N LEU A 89 -1.80 15.91 -6.50
CA LEU A 89 -1.93 17.22 -5.83
C LEU A 89 -0.76 18.16 -6.16
N ALA A 90 0.43 17.61 -6.36
CA ALA A 90 1.58 18.42 -6.78
C ALA A 90 1.50 18.83 -8.25
N GLU A 91 1.02 17.96 -9.14
CA GLU A 91 0.78 18.25 -10.56
C GLU A 91 -0.31 19.32 -10.73
N GLU A 92 -1.33 19.31 -9.88
CA GLU A 92 -2.40 20.30 -9.82
C GLU A 92 -1.98 21.60 -9.10
N GLU A 93 -0.72 21.73 -8.70
CA GLU A 93 -0.17 22.88 -7.97
C GLU A 93 -0.89 23.18 -6.62
N VAL A 94 -1.59 22.18 -6.04
CA VAL A 94 -2.25 22.29 -4.74
C VAL A 94 -1.23 22.22 -3.59
N ILE A 95 -0.17 21.44 -3.80
CA ILE A 95 0.96 21.34 -2.86
C ILE A 95 2.28 21.49 -3.61
N ASP A 96 3.30 21.98 -2.92
CA ASP A 96 4.68 21.93 -3.36
C ASP A 96 5.38 20.76 -2.65
N LEU A 97 5.97 19.83 -3.41
CA LEU A 97 6.69 18.68 -2.85
C LEU A 97 7.88 19.09 -1.99
N ASP A 98 8.48 20.24 -2.23
CA ASP A 98 9.62 20.77 -1.50
C ASP A 98 9.22 21.67 -0.32
N ALA A 99 7.91 21.94 -0.16
CA ALA A 99 7.40 22.61 1.01
C ALA A 99 7.42 21.68 2.25
N PRO A 100 7.63 22.21 3.44
CA PRO A 100 7.52 21.45 4.68
C PRO A 100 6.09 20.96 4.93
N LEU A 101 5.95 19.78 5.54
CA LEU A 101 4.64 19.22 5.93
C LEU A 101 3.80 20.14 6.82
N ILE A 102 4.43 21.03 7.60
CA ILE A 102 3.73 22.00 8.45
C ILE A 102 2.83 22.95 7.67
N THR A 103 2.98 23.09 6.37
CA THR A 103 2.06 23.87 5.53
C THR A 103 0.63 23.31 5.58
N LEU A 104 0.50 21.99 5.72
CA LEU A 104 -0.78 21.30 5.93
C LEU A 104 -0.94 20.73 7.34
N LEU A 105 0.15 20.54 8.08
CA LEU A 105 0.15 20.02 9.44
C LEU A 105 0.80 21.03 10.40
N PRO A 106 0.20 22.23 10.61
CA PRO A 106 0.77 23.26 11.47
C PRO A 106 0.93 22.82 12.93
N ASP A 107 0.17 21.80 13.33
CA ASP A 107 0.21 21.15 14.63
C ASP A 107 1.34 20.11 14.78
N LEU A 108 2.13 19.83 13.74
CA LEU A 108 3.33 18.99 13.86
C LEU A 108 4.36 19.68 14.76
N ARG A 109 4.67 19.07 15.92
CA ARG A 109 5.59 19.63 16.93
C ARG A 109 5.29 21.11 17.24
N GLN A 110 4.00 21.46 17.39
CA GLN A 110 3.53 22.85 17.46
C GLN A 110 4.11 23.66 18.64
N TYR A 111 4.60 23.00 19.68
CA TYR A 111 5.17 23.66 20.87
C TYR A 111 6.70 23.80 20.80
N ASP A 112 7.32 23.34 19.73
CA ASP A 112 8.76 23.44 19.48
C ASP A 112 9.01 23.87 18.03
N ASN A 113 9.21 25.17 17.83
CA ASN A 113 9.39 25.76 16.50
C ASN A 113 10.72 25.37 15.84
N ASP A 114 11.70 24.92 16.61
CA ASP A 114 13.03 24.55 16.13
C ASP A 114 13.12 23.05 15.81
N ALA A 115 12.10 22.27 16.18
CA ALA A 115 12.05 20.82 15.93
C ALA A 115 12.35 20.49 14.47
N TRP A 116 13.22 19.51 14.26
CA TRP A 116 13.61 19.08 12.91
C TRP A 116 12.43 18.51 12.13
N GLU A 117 11.46 17.86 12.80
CA GLU A 117 10.27 17.30 12.18
C GLU A 117 9.44 18.35 11.44
N ARG A 118 9.49 19.60 11.90
CA ARG A 118 8.80 20.74 11.25
C ARG A 118 9.39 21.13 9.90
N LYS A 119 10.62 20.69 9.60
CA LYS A 119 11.35 21.02 8.37
C LYS A 119 11.21 19.96 7.30
N VAL A 120 10.67 18.79 7.65
CA VAL A 120 10.51 17.65 6.75
C VAL A 120 9.54 17.99 5.62
N THR A 121 9.94 17.69 4.39
CA THR A 121 9.17 17.98 3.18
C THR A 121 8.33 16.77 2.72
N PHE A 122 7.33 17.05 1.86
CA PHE A 122 6.56 15.98 1.20
C PHE A 122 7.48 15.05 0.40
N ARG A 123 8.45 15.60 -0.33
CA ARG A 123 9.41 14.82 -1.14
C ARG A 123 10.24 13.89 -0.27
N GLU A 124 10.77 14.37 0.84
CA GLU A 124 11.57 13.55 1.76
C GLU A 124 10.74 12.40 2.36
N CYS A 125 9.46 12.66 2.70
CA CYS A 125 8.56 11.62 3.18
C CYS A 125 8.28 10.55 2.11
N LEU A 126 7.97 10.95 0.88
CA LEU A 126 7.73 10.03 -0.24
C LEU A 126 8.95 9.14 -0.51
N GLY A 127 10.15 9.71 -0.42
CA GLY A 127 11.42 9.02 -0.68
C GLY A 127 12.02 8.31 0.53
N HIS A 128 11.38 8.33 1.71
CA HIS A 128 11.95 7.84 2.98
C HIS A 128 13.33 8.44 3.29
N GLN A 129 13.52 9.72 2.95
CA GLN A 129 14.76 10.46 3.17
C GLN A 129 14.77 11.29 4.47
N THR A 130 13.80 11.07 5.33
CA THR A 130 13.66 11.74 6.62
C THR A 130 14.45 11.03 7.72
N PRO A 131 14.76 11.73 8.83
CA PRO A 131 15.35 11.11 10.02
C PRO A 131 14.40 10.25 10.86
N PHE A 132 13.14 10.03 10.46
CA PHE A 132 12.22 9.21 11.24
C PHE A 132 12.68 7.76 11.38
N PRO A 133 12.46 7.13 12.57
CA PRO A 133 12.86 5.76 12.80
C PRO A 133 12.13 4.76 11.90
N SER A 134 12.76 3.62 11.64
CA SER A 134 12.25 2.59 10.72
C SER A 134 10.91 2.02 11.16
N VAL A 135 10.85 1.55 12.39
CA VAL A 135 9.68 0.86 12.95
C VAL A 135 9.30 1.51 14.27
N GLU A 136 8.05 1.93 14.37
CA GLU A 136 7.44 2.34 15.62
C GLU A 136 6.06 1.69 15.69
N PRO A 137 5.82 0.80 16.65
CA PRO A 137 4.55 0.09 16.77
C PRO A 137 3.48 0.99 17.40
N ILE A 138 3.06 2.04 16.67
CA ILE A 138 2.15 3.09 17.15
C ILE A 138 0.87 2.49 17.74
N TYR A 139 0.35 1.39 17.16
CA TYR A 139 -0.84 0.68 17.61
C TYR A 139 -0.74 0.11 19.04
N THR A 140 0.46 0.02 19.61
CA THR A 140 0.65 -0.43 21.00
C THR A 140 0.39 0.66 22.02
N TYR A 141 0.35 1.94 21.60
CA TYR A 141 0.13 3.08 22.49
C TYR A 141 -1.34 3.37 22.75
N GLY A 142 -2.26 2.68 22.09
CA GLY A 142 -3.70 2.82 22.32
C GLY A 142 -4.55 2.37 21.13
N ARG A 143 -5.86 2.64 21.26
CA ARG A 143 -6.85 2.33 20.22
C ARG A 143 -7.66 3.56 19.79
N ASP A 144 -7.51 4.66 20.51
CA ASP A 144 -8.16 5.94 20.19
C ASP A 144 -7.41 6.61 19.03
N PRO A 145 -8.03 6.81 17.87
CA PRO A 145 -7.39 7.41 16.71
C PRO A 145 -6.87 8.82 16.97
N GLU A 146 -7.61 9.63 17.74
CA GLU A 146 -7.23 11.01 18.03
C GLU A 146 -6.01 11.08 18.95
N LEU A 147 -5.94 10.18 19.95
CA LEU A 147 -4.77 10.08 20.81
C LEU A 147 -3.54 9.59 20.03
N LEU A 148 -3.71 8.60 19.15
CA LEU A 148 -2.62 8.12 18.30
C LEU A 148 -2.16 9.20 17.31
N ARG A 149 -3.09 9.96 16.74
CA ARG A 149 -2.78 11.11 15.88
C ARG A 149 -1.98 12.16 16.65
N ALA A 150 -2.46 12.57 17.82
CA ALA A 150 -1.76 13.52 18.67
C ALA A 150 -0.36 13.01 19.08
N PHE A 151 -0.24 11.72 19.41
CA PHE A 151 1.03 11.09 19.71
C PHE A 151 2.01 11.21 18.53
N VAL A 152 1.59 10.90 17.32
CA VAL A 152 2.45 10.99 16.13
C VAL A 152 2.88 12.42 15.87
N LEU A 153 1.96 13.38 16.01
CA LEU A 153 2.23 14.79 15.71
C LEU A 153 3.08 15.51 16.77
N GLN A 154 2.99 15.10 18.04
CA GLN A 154 3.62 15.84 19.15
C GLN A 154 4.86 15.16 19.72
N ARG A 155 5.07 13.87 19.45
CA ARG A 155 6.23 13.15 19.98
C ARG A 155 7.52 13.73 19.40
N GLU A 156 8.52 13.89 20.24
CA GLU A 156 9.90 14.09 19.83
C GLU A 156 10.45 12.76 19.32
N TRP A 157 10.72 12.71 18.03
CA TRP A 157 11.25 11.53 17.39
C TRP A 157 12.76 11.48 17.46
N ARG A 158 13.30 10.30 17.80
CA ARG A 158 14.75 10.10 17.75
C ARG A 158 15.20 10.11 16.30
N GLU A 159 16.14 10.97 15.96
CA GLU A 159 16.75 11.01 14.65
C GLU A 159 17.48 9.71 14.32
N SER A 160 17.33 9.23 13.10
CA SER A 160 18.04 8.11 12.52
C SER A 160 18.64 8.51 11.17
N ALA A 161 19.56 7.71 10.64
CA ALA A 161 19.90 7.80 9.21
C ALA A 161 18.64 7.52 8.37
N PRO A 162 18.51 8.10 7.18
CA PRO A 162 17.37 7.84 6.31
C PRO A 162 17.14 6.33 6.12
N VAL A 163 15.91 5.91 6.42
CA VAL A 163 15.50 4.51 6.38
C VAL A 163 14.01 4.44 6.04
N TYR A 164 13.56 3.32 5.51
CA TYR A 164 12.13 3.06 5.33
C TYR A 164 11.38 3.24 6.66
N SER A 165 10.41 4.17 6.69
CA SER A 165 9.66 4.52 7.89
C SER A 165 8.17 4.69 7.59
N ASP A 166 7.32 4.03 8.37
CA ASP A 166 5.86 4.18 8.26
C ASP A 166 5.39 5.57 8.67
N ILE A 167 6.13 6.27 9.56
CA ILE A 167 5.79 7.60 10.04
C ILE A 167 5.69 8.58 8.88
N ASN A 168 6.58 8.47 7.88
CA ASN A 168 6.52 9.30 6.68
C ASN A 168 5.14 9.24 6.02
N PHE A 169 4.62 8.04 5.81
CA PHE A 169 3.35 7.84 5.12
C PHE A 169 2.13 8.08 6.00
N ILE A 170 2.26 7.92 7.31
CA ILE A 170 1.24 8.34 8.28
C ILE A 170 1.07 9.85 8.24
N LEU A 171 2.16 10.62 8.23
CA LEU A 171 2.12 12.08 8.13
C LEU A 171 1.57 12.54 6.78
N LEU A 172 1.96 11.91 5.66
CA LEU A 172 1.36 12.18 4.35
C LEU A 172 -0.15 11.90 4.36
N GLY A 173 -0.58 10.82 5.01
CA GLY A 173 -1.99 10.50 5.21
C GLY A 173 -2.73 11.59 5.99
N PHE A 174 -2.17 12.07 7.09
CA PHE A 174 -2.76 13.17 7.87
C PHE A 174 -2.84 14.48 7.07
N ALA A 175 -1.84 14.78 6.25
CA ALA A 175 -1.87 15.93 5.36
C ALA A 175 -3.00 15.83 4.32
N MET A 176 -3.19 14.64 3.73
CA MET A 176 -4.30 14.36 2.81
C MET A 176 -5.66 14.51 3.50
N GLU A 177 -5.83 13.93 4.69
CA GLU A 177 -7.07 14.03 5.47
C GLU A 177 -7.43 15.48 5.76
N ARG A 178 -6.45 16.30 6.13
CA ARG A 178 -6.66 17.72 6.39
C ARG A 178 -7.05 18.49 5.13
N LEU A 179 -6.40 18.19 4.01
CA LEU A 179 -6.69 18.85 2.73
C LEU A 179 -8.08 18.50 2.22
N TYR A 180 -8.45 17.22 2.27
CA TYR A 180 -9.75 16.74 1.78
C TYR A 180 -10.89 16.89 2.79
N GLY A 181 -10.60 17.18 4.06
CA GLY A 181 -11.62 17.31 5.11
C GLY A 181 -12.35 16.00 5.43
N LYS A 182 -11.74 14.86 5.14
CA LYS A 182 -12.30 13.53 5.40
C LYS A 182 -11.17 12.52 5.70
N THR A 183 -11.52 11.45 6.38
CA THR A 183 -10.55 10.40 6.69
C THR A 183 -10.13 9.63 5.42
N ILE A 184 -8.97 8.99 5.47
CA ILE A 184 -8.49 8.13 4.37
C ILE A 184 -9.53 7.06 4.01
N ARG A 185 -10.24 6.50 5.00
CA ARG A 185 -11.25 5.47 4.78
C ARG A 185 -12.47 5.96 4.00
N GLU A 186 -12.74 7.27 3.98
CA GLU A 186 -13.82 7.91 3.24
C GLU A 186 -13.39 8.36 1.84
N MET A 187 -12.10 8.23 1.52
CA MET A 187 -11.60 8.53 0.18
C MET A 187 -11.85 7.33 -0.74
N ASP A 188 -11.97 7.61 -2.04
CA ASP A 188 -12.05 6.55 -3.05
C ASP A 188 -10.67 5.91 -3.25
N PRO A 189 -10.48 4.62 -2.94
CA PRO A 189 -9.19 3.95 -3.12
C PRO A 189 -8.89 3.61 -4.59
N GLY A 190 -9.86 3.76 -5.50
CA GLY A 190 -9.77 3.36 -6.90
C GLY A 190 -10.42 2.01 -7.18
N GLU A 191 -10.64 1.73 -8.45
CA GLU A 191 -11.29 0.49 -8.90
C GLU A 191 -10.52 -0.76 -8.44
N GLY A 192 -11.23 -1.70 -7.87
CA GLY A 192 -10.67 -2.97 -7.38
C GLY A 192 -9.98 -2.87 -6.01
N PHE A 193 -10.07 -1.73 -5.31
CA PHE A 193 -9.50 -1.53 -3.98
C PHE A 193 -10.58 -1.14 -2.96
N ALA A 194 -10.34 -1.46 -1.68
CA ALA A 194 -11.20 -1.05 -0.57
C ALA A 194 -10.38 -0.84 0.71
N PHE A 195 -10.83 0.05 1.59
CA PHE A 195 -10.25 0.25 2.93
C PHE A 195 -10.91 -0.61 4.01
N SER A 196 -11.79 -1.50 3.62
CA SER A 196 -12.45 -2.46 4.51
C SER A 196 -12.16 -3.88 4.06
N ALA A 197 -11.94 -4.77 5.03
CA ALA A 197 -11.81 -6.19 4.75
C ALA A 197 -13.20 -6.84 4.69
N GLU A 198 -13.40 -7.72 3.72
CA GLU A 198 -14.50 -8.67 3.65
C GLU A 198 -13.94 -10.07 3.91
N PRO A 199 -13.99 -10.58 5.16
CA PRO A 199 -13.29 -11.82 5.53
C PRO A 199 -13.68 -13.04 4.70
N GLU A 200 -14.93 -13.07 4.20
CA GLU A 200 -15.46 -14.21 3.43
C GLU A 200 -14.79 -14.37 2.06
N ILE A 201 -14.28 -13.27 1.49
CA ILE A 201 -13.64 -13.27 0.18
C ILE A 201 -12.14 -12.93 0.24
N SER A 202 -11.62 -12.55 1.41
CA SER A 202 -10.22 -12.18 1.60
C SER A 202 -9.34 -13.39 1.89
N ALA A 203 -8.11 -13.37 1.41
CA ALA A 203 -7.09 -14.29 1.89
C ALA A 203 -6.81 -13.99 3.37
N ALA A 204 -6.58 -15.04 4.15
CA ALA A 204 -6.11 -14.85 5.52
C ALA A 204 -4.74 -14.16 5.49
N THR A 205 -4.61 -13.07 6.26
CA THR A 205 -3.31 -12.46 6.50
C THR A 205 -2.44 -13.47 7.23
N GLU A 206 -1.20 -13.63 6.79
CA GLU A 206 -0.27 -14.57 7.41
C GLU A 206 -0.14 -14.25 8.91
N ASN A 207 -0.51 -15.20 9.73
CA ASN A 207 -0.28 -15.08 11.15
C ASN A 207 1.19 -15.45 11.39
N CYS A 208 2.04 -14.44 11.46
CA CYS A 208 3.45 -14.60 11.83
C CYS A 208 3.52 -15.08 13.29
N THR A 209 3.27 -16.34 13.50
CA THR A 209 3.68 -17.01 14.74
C THR A 209 5.14 -17.36 14.59
N TRP A 210 5.98 -16.44 15.03
CA TRP A 210 7.39 -16.68 15.26
C TRP A 210 7.60 -17.23 16.66
#